data_20be8d189cc97d1045668c4b336a5c54
#
_entry.id   20be8d189cc97d1045668c4b336a5c54
#
_cell.length_a   1.000
_cell.length_b   1.000
_cell.length_c   1.000
_cell.angle_alpha   90.00
_cell.angle_beta   90.00
_cell.angle_gamma   90.00
#
_symmetry.space_group_name_H-M   'P 1'
#
loop_
_entity.id
_entity.type
_entity.pdbx_description
1 polymer ?
#
loop_
_entity_poly.entity_id
_entity_poly.type
_entity_poly.pdbx_seq_one_letter_code
_entity_poly.pdbx_strand_id
1 'polypeptide(L)'
;AASDVYKRQGQVGGNDEREQTLNQLLTEMDGFEGNNGVIILAATNRPESLDPALLRPGRFDRRVPVELPDLKGREEILKVHARKIKVADNVDFNKIARMASGASGAELANIVNEAALRAVRDGRKFATQADLEESIEVVIAGYQKKNAILTDKEKRIVAYHEIGHALVAAKQTNSAPVQKITIVPRTSGALGYTMQVEEEGNHYLMSKEEMENKIATLTGGRAAEEIAFGSVTTGASNDIEQATKLAKGMITRYGMSKDFDMVAMETVTNQYLGGDASPVSYTHLTLPTIC
;
A
#
# COMPACT_ATOMS: atom_id res chain seq x y z
N ALA A 1 -5.58 8.56 -27.53
CA ALA A 1 -6.98 8.36 -27.97
C ALA A 1 -7.66 7.16 -27.30
N ALA A 2 -6.92 6.15 -26.85
CA ALA A 2 -7.49 4.98 -26.19
C ALA A 2 -7.81 5.17 -24.69
N SER A 3 -7.31 6.23 -24.06
CA SER A 3 -7.49 6.47 -22.61
C SER A 3 -8.88 6.99 -22.22
N ASP A 4 -9.66 7.46 -23.18
CA ASP A 4 -10.94 8.12 -22.89
C ASP A 4 -12.16 7.18 -22.88
N VAL A 5 -11.97 5.93 -23.27
CA VAL A 5 -13.05 4.92 -23.37
C VAL A 5 -13.55 4.42 -22.01
N TYR A 6 -12.88 4.78 -20.90
CA TYR A 6 -13.01 4.04 -19.62
C TYR A 6 -13.88 4.68 -18.54
N LYS A 7 -14.47 5.86 -18.78
CA LYS A 7 -15.30 6.51 -17.73
C LYS A 7 -16.79 6.33 -17.98
N ARG A 8 -17.34 5.20 -17.56
CA ARG A 8 -18.80 5.10 -17.29
C ARG A 8 -19.05 5.29 -15.80
N GLN A 9 -19.22 6.54 -15.36
CA GLN A 9 -19.97 6.83 -14.14
C GLN A 9 -21.37 7.26 -14.58
N GLY A 10 -22.39 6.60 -14.00
CA GLY A 10 -23.78 6.87 -14.32
C GLY A 10 -24.12 8.34 -14.05
N GLN A 11 -24.21 9.11 -15.11
CA GLN A 11 -24.98 10.34 -15.19
C GLN A 11 -25.67 10.38 -16.55
N VAL A 12 -26.97 10.58 -16.48
CA VAL A 12 -27.83 10.78 -17.61
C VAL A 12 -27.44 12.09 -18.32
N GLY A 13 -27.02 11.97 -19.56
CA GLY A 13 -26.81 13.12 -20.44
C GLY A 13 -25.36 13.36 -20.84
N GLY A 14 -25.01 12.96 -22.06
CA GLY A 14 -23.84 13.45 -22.80
C GLY A 14 -22.64 12.54 -22.82
N ASN A 15 -22.69 11.47 -23.64
CA ASN A 15 -21.49 10.75 -24.07
C ASN A 15 -21.70 9.93 -25.36
N ASP A 16 -22.51 10.40 -26.29
CA ASP A 16 -22.73 9.72 -27.57
C ASP A 16 -21.41 9.42 -28.31
N GLU A 17 -20.45 10.34 -28.26
CA GLU A 17 -19.13 10.16 -28.89
C GLU A 17 -18.31 9.02 -28.27
N ARG A 18 -18.39 8.85 -26.95
CA ARG A 18 -17.65 7.78 -26.25
C ARG A 18 -18.29 6.41 -26.49
N GLU A 19 -19.60 6.36 -26.50
CA GLU A 19 -20.35 5.15 -26.79
C GLU A 19 -20.15 4.74 -28.27
N GLN A 20 -20.10 5.70 -29.19
CA GLN A 20 -19.78 5.49 -30.58
C GLN A 20 -18.36 4.95 -30.77
N THR A 21 -17.36 5.54 -30.07
CA THR A 21 -15.96 5.08 -30.09
C THR A 21 -15.83 3.66 -29.55
N LEU A 22 -16.54 3.35 -28.45
CA LEU A 22 -16.56 2.00 -27.89
C LEU A 22 -17.14 0.99 -28.88
N ASN A 23 -18.29 1.32 -29.47
CA ASN A 23 -18.95 0.44 -30.46
C ASN A 23 -18.08 0.22 -31.70
N GLN A 24 -17.38 1.25 -32.16
CA GLN A 24 -16.43 1.13 -33.25
C GLN A 24 -15.26 0.20 -32.89
N LEU A 25 -14.67 0.37 -31.68
CA LEU A 25 -13.61 -0.51 -31.19
C LEU A 25 -14.07 -1.97 -31.11
N LEU A 26 -15.28 -2.20 -30.60
CA LEU A 26 -15.86 -3.56 -30.52
C LEU A 26 -16.05 -4.17 -31.92
N THR A 27 -16.52 -3.39 -32.89
CA THR A 27 -16.71 -3.83 -34.28
C THR A 27 -15.38 -4.18 -34.94
N GLU A 28 -14.36 -3.35 -34.75
CA GLU A 28 -13.01 -3.62 -35.28
C GLU A 28 -12.40 -4.88 -34.63
N MET A 29 -12.61 -5.09 -33.33
CA MET A 29 -12.12 -6.30 -32.64
C MET A 29 -12.83 -7.55 -33.15
N ASP A 30 -14.13 -7.50 -33.38
CA ASP A 30 -14.91 -8.63 -33.91
C ASP A 30 -14.57 -8.92 -35.39
N GLY A 31 -14.07 -7.92 -36.13
CA GLY A 31 -13.61 -8.06 -37.52
C GLY A 31 -12.25 -8.76 -37.70
N PHE A 32 -11.53 -9.02 -36.60
CA PHE A 32 -10.22 -9.73 -36.62
C PHE A 32 -10.33 -11.25 -36.78
N GLU A 33 -11.41 -11.81 -37.33
CA GLU A 33 -11.59 -13.25 -37.51
C GLU A 33 -10.55 -13.95 -38.41
N GLY A 34 -9.74 -13.19 -39.12
CA GLY A 34 -8.57 -13.70 -39.87
C GLY A 34 -7.29 -13.41 -39.11
N ASN A 35 -6.95 -14.26 -38.18
CA ASN A 35 -5.77 -14.15 -37.31
C ASN A 35 -4.44 -13.95 -38.08
N ASN A 36 -4.18 -12.74 -38.52
CA ASN A 36 -2.97 -12.35 -39.23
C ASN A 36 -1.75 -12.13 -38.30
N GLY A 37 -1.73 -12.80 -37.14
CA GLY A 37 -0.65 -12.69 -36.17
C GLY A 37 -0.68 -11.38 -35.35
N VAL A 38 -1.79 -10.64 -35.33
CA VAL A 38 -1.96 -9.42 -34.52
C VAL A 38 -2.44 -9.81 -33.12
N ILE A 39 -1.74 -9.31 -32.09
CA ILE A 39 -2.11 -9.45 -30.68
C ILE A 39 -2.48 -8.07 -30.15
N ILE A 40 -3.68 -7.95 -29.59
CA ILE A 40 -4.13 -6.72 -28.95
C ILE A 40 -3.83 -6.79 -27.46
N LEU A 41 -3.10 -5.81 -26.95
CA LEU A 41 -2.79 -5.67 -25.52
C LEU A 41 -3.39 -4.37 -25.00
N ALA A 42 -4.08 -4.46 -23.85
CA ALA A 42 -4.56 -3.30 -23.11
C ALA A 42 -4.12 -3.40 -21.66
N ALA A 43 -3.90 -2.27 -21.01
CA ALA A 43 -3.59 -2.18 -19.60
C ALA A 43 -4.48 -1.14 -18.92
N THR A 44 -4.93 -1.44 -17.72
CA THR A 44 -5.73 -0.54 -16.90
C THR A 44 -5.46 -0.77 -15.42
N ASN A 45 -5.53 0.30 -14.64
CA ASN A 45 -5.53 0.22 -13.17
C ASN A 45 -6.95 0.05 -12.60
N ARG A 46 -7.98 0.08 -13.48
CA ARG A 46 -9.39 0.00 -13.09
C ARG A 46 -10.14 -1.01 -13.96
N PRO A 47 -9.90 -2.31 -13.76
CA PRO A 47 -10.57 -3.34 -14.56
C PRO A 47 -12.09 -3.33 -14.40
N GLU A 48 -12.60 -2.86 -13.25
CA GLU A 48 -14.03 -2.75 -12.95
C GLU A 48 -14.73 -1.64 -13.74
N SER A 49 -14.00 -0.68 -14.26
CA SER A 49 -14.56 0.40 -15.08
C SER A 49 -14.69 0.02 -16.56
N LEU A 50 -14.19 -1.16 -16.95
CA LEU A 50 -14.29 -1.65 -18.31
C LEU A 50 -15.72 -2.10 -18.63
N ASP A 51 -16.17 -1.80 -19.84
CA ASP A 51 -17.44 -2.34 -20.32
C ASP A 51 -17.34 -3.88 -20.41
N PRO A 52 -18.31 -4.62 -19.86
CA PRO A 52 -18.31 -6.09 -19.92
C PRO A 52 -18.24 -6.65 -21.35
N ALA A 53 -18.67 -5.89 -22.35
CA ALA A 53 -18.59 -6.27 -23.74
C ALA A 53 -17.14 -6.41 -24.24
N LEU A 54 -16.20 -5.64 -23.70
CA LEU A 54 -14.77 -5.75 -24.01
C LEU A 54 -14.13 -7.05 -23.47
N LEU A 55 -14.71 -7.63 -22.45
CA LEU A 55 -14.18 -8.78 -21.73
C LEU A 55 -14.75 -10.13 -22.21
N ARG A 56 -15.55 -10.11 -23.29
CA ARG A 56 -16.12 -11.34 -23.88
C ARG A 56 -15.06 -12.13 -24.63
N PRO A 57 -15.25 -13.47 -24.75
CA PRO A 57 -14.38 -14.32 -25.59
C PRO A 57 -14.25 -13.77 -27.02
N GLY A 58 -13.03 -13.84 -27.58
CA GLY A 58 -12.72 -13.28 -28.89
C GLY A 58 -12.26 -11.82 -28.88
N ARG A 59 -12.29 -11.16 -27.70
CA ARG A 59 -11.80 -9.78 -27.49
C ARG A 59 -10.69 -9.80 -26.43
N PHE A 60 -10.82 -9.08 -25.31
CA PHE A 60 -9.86 -9.20 -24.20
C PHE A 60 -10.23 -10.39 -23.31
N ASP A 61 -10.03 -11.58 -23.81
CA ASP A 61 -10.40 -12.83 -23.17
C ASP A 61 -9.41 -13.26 -22.09
N ARG A 62 -8.15 -12.82 -22.16
CA ARG A 62 -7.10 -13.10 -21.19
C ARG A 62 -6.83 -11.91 -20.29
N ARG A 63 -6.97 -12.13 -18.99
CA ARG A 63 -6.64 -11.15 -17.96
C ARG A 63 -5.40 -11.60 -17.22
N VAL A 64 -4.39 -10.75 -17.20
CA VAL A 64 -3.14 -11.01 -16.49
C VAL A 64 -3.03 -9.95 -15.38
N PRO A 65 -3.34 -10.30 -14.12
CA PRO A 65 -3.09 -9.39 -13.00
C PRO A 65 -1.58 -9.19 -12.85
N VAL A 66 -1.15 -7.93 -12.75
CA VAL A 66 0.22 -7.56 -12.43
C VAL A 66 0.25 -7.17 -10.98
N GLU A 67 0.67 -8.09 -10.13
CA GLU A 67 0.76 -7.91 -8.68
C GLU A 67 2.03 -7.13 -8.29
N LEU A 68 2.07 -6.66 -7.05
CA LEU A 68 3.28 -6.07 -6.49
C LEU A 68 4.38 -7.14 -6.39
N PRO A 69 5.65 -6.76 -6.63
CA PRO A 69 6.74 -7.72 -6.62
C PRO A 69 7.00 -8.28 -5.22
N ASP A 70 7.30 -9.57 -5.16
CA ASP A 70 7.82 -10.24 -3.96
C ASP A 70 9.24 -9.74 -3.61
N LEU A 71 9.83 -10.22 -2.52
CA LEU A 71 11.16 -9.79 -2.07
C LEU A 71 12.21 -9.98 -3.16
N LYS A 72 12.22 -11.14 -3.83
CA LYS A 72 13.18 -11.45 -4.88
C LYS A 72 12.94 -10.58 -6.12
N GLY A 73 11.70 -10.39 -6.49
CA GLY A 73 11.30 -9.49 -7.58
C GLY A 73 11.73 -8.04 -7.31
N ARG A 74 11.54 -7.53 -6.08
CA ARG A 74 12.01 -6.19 -5.69
C ARG A 74 13.53 -6.06 -5.79
N GLU A 75 14.27 -7.06 -5.31
CA GLU A 75 15.72 -7.08 -5.39
C GLU A 75 16.21 -7.04 -6.86
N GLU A 76 15.62 -7.85 -7.74
CA GLU A 76 15.99 -7.87 -9.15
C GLU A 76 15.60 -6.56 -9.87
N ILE A 77 14.45 -5.97 -9.57
CA ILE A 77 14.04 -4.66 -10.12
C ILE A 77 15.04 -3.58 -9.70
N LEU A 78 15.43 -3.53 -8.41
CA LEU A 78 16.44 -2.60 -7.92
C LEU A 78 17.77 -2.76 -8.66
N LYS A 79 18.24 -3.99 -8.85
CA LYS A 79 19.47 -4.28 -9.61
C LYS A 79 19.38 -3.83 -11.07
N VAL A 80 18.24 -4.04 -11.72
CA VAL A 80 18.00 -3.60 -13.12
C VAL A 80 18.12 -2.08 -13.23
N HIS A 81 17.50 -1.34 -12.31
CA HIS A 81 17.58 0.13 -12.32
C HIS A 81 18.95 0.64 -11.87
N ALA A 82 19.62 -0.03 -10.93
CA ALA A 82 20.95 0.30 -10.46
C ALA A 82 22.03 0.19 -11.56
N ARG A 83 21.84 -0.65 -12.58
CA ARG A 83 22.75 -0.73 -13.75
C ARG A 83 22.84 0.57 -14.54
N LYS A 84 21.86 1.46 -14.42
CA LYS A 84 21.80 2.76 -15.13
C LYS A 84 22.57 3.86 -14.41
N ILE A 85 22.98 3.64 -13.18
CA ILE A 85 23.68 4.59 -12.34
C ILE A 85 24.98 3.98 -11.80
N LYS A 86 25.85 4.81 -11.26
CA LYS A 86 27.02 4.30 -10.53
C LYS A 86 26.66 4.05 -9.08
N VAL A 87 26.79 2.83 -8.63
CA VAL A 87 26.51 2.39 -7.27
C VAL A 87 27.81 1.86 -6.65
N ALA A 88 27.98 2.02 -5.34
CA ALA A 88 29.12 1.47 -4.61
C ALA A 88 29.07 -0.07 -4.58
N ASP A 89 30.22 -0.73 -4.63
CA ASP A 89 30.30 -2.20 -4.73
C ASP A 89 29.75 -2.94 -3.50
N ASN A 90 29.65 -2.27 -2.37
CA ASN A 90 29.22 -2.83 -1.09
C ASN A 90 27.72 -2.64 -0.79
N VAL A 91 26.90 -2.35 -1.78
CA VAL A 91 25.44 -2.19 -1.60
C VAL A 91 24.75 -3.54 -1.49
N ASP A 92 24.02 -3.72 -0.38
CA ASP A 92 23.13 -4.86 -0.14
C ASP A 92 21.72 -4.58 -0.65
N PHE A 93 21.44 -5.01 -1.89
CA PHE A 93 20.12 -4.87 -2.51
C PHE A 93 19.03 -5.70 -1.82
N ASN A 94 19.39 -6.80 -1.14
CA ASN A 94 18.44 -7.60 -0.40
C ASN A 94 17.90 -6.82 0.81
N LYS A 95 18.79 -6.17 1.57
CA LYS A 95 18.41 -5.28 2.66
C LYS A 95 17.50 -4.14 2.17
N ILE A 96 17.85 -3.50 1.05
CA ILE A 96 17.03 -2.44 0.44
C ILE A 96 15.65 -2.97 0.02
N ALA A 97 15.59 -4.15 -0.61
CA ALA A 97 14.34 -4.77 -1.03
C ALA A 97 13.41 -5.14 0.15
N ARG A 98 13.98 -5.55 1.29
CA ARG A 98 13.22 -5.77 2.54
C ARG A 98 12.64 -4.46 3.06
N MET A 99 13.44 -3.40 3.15
CA MET A 99 13.00 -2.08 3.61
C MET A 99 11.93 -1.47 2.69
N ALA A 100 11.94 -1.79 1.39
CA ALA A 100 10.96 -1.35 0.40
C ALA A 100 9.79 -2.34 0.25
N SER A 101 9.35 -2.97 1.35
CA SER A 101 8.20 -3.88 1.34
C SER A 101 6.93 -3.17 0.85
N GLY A 102 6.18 -3.84 -0.04
CA GLY A 102 4.97 -3.26 -0.64
C GLY A 102 5.20 -2.23 -1.76
N ALA A 103 6.46 -1.92 -2.09
CA ALA A 103 6.75 -0.97 -3.16
C ALA A 103 6.49 -1.57 -4.56
N SER A 104 5.88 -0.77 -5.42
CA SER A 104 5.71 -1.06 -6.84
C SER A 104 7.03 -0.94 -7.62
N GLY A 105 7.07 -1.50 -8.84
CA GLY A 105 8.25 -1.35 -9.70
C GLY A 105 8.62 0.11 -10.00
N ALA A 106 7.62 0.99 -10.10
CA ALA A 106 7.84 2.43 -10.32
C ALA A 106 8.47 3.11 -9.09
N GLU A 107 8.02 2.76 -7.89
CA GLU A 107 8.59 3.28 -6.64
C GLU A 107 10.03 2.79 -6.45
N LEU A 108 10.30 1.51 -6.75
CA LEU A 108 11.68 0.97 -6.71
C LEU A 108 12.61 1.68 -7.71
N ALA A 109 12.12 1.99 -8.91
CA ALA A 109 12.88 2.78 -9.88
C ALA A 109 13.16 4.19 -9.34
N ASN A 110 12.16 4.81 -8.69
CA ASN A 110 12.29 6.14 -8.10
C ASN A 110 13.28 6.14 -6.92
N ILE A 111 13.29 5.12 -6.07
CA ILE A 111 14.28 4.96 -4.99
C ILE A 111 15.70 5.01 -5.54
N VAL A 112 15.98 4.27 -6.61
CA VAL A 112 17.31 4.25 -7.24
C VAL A 112 17.66 5.62 -7.83
N ASN A 113 16.70 6.30 -8.47
CA ASN A 113 16.90 7.63 -9.03
C ASN A 113 17.17 8.69 -7.94
N GLU A 114 16.39 8.68 -6.86
CA GLU A 114 16.61 9.59 -5.71
C GLU A 114 17.95 9.37 -5.05
N ALA A 115 18.42 8.12 -4.93
CA ALA A 115 19.75 7.80 -4.40
C ALA A 115 20.86 8.39 -5.28
N ALA A 116 20.72 8.34 -6.61
CA ALA A 116 21.65 8.96 -7.53
C ALA A 116 21.66 10.49 -7.42
N LEU A 117 20.47 11.12 -7.33
CA LEU A 117 20.34 12.56 -7.13
C LEU A 117 20.94 13.02 -5.82
N ARG A 118 20.77 12.25 -4.73
CA ARG A 118 21.38 12.53 -3.44
C ARG A 118 22.90 12.47 -3.51
N ALA A 119 23.46 11.43 -4.13
CA ALA A 119 24.91 11.32 -4.32
C ALA A 119 25.50 12.53 -5.07
N VAL A 120 24.83 12.99 -6.12
CA VAL A 120 25.23 14.18 -6.87
C VAL A 120 25.16 15.45 -6.04
N ARG A 121 24.09 15.65 -5.24
CA ARG A 121 23.96 16.79 -4.34
C ARG A 121 25.12 16.86 -3.33
N ASP A 122 25.57 15.71 -2.86
CA ASP A 122 26.69 15.59 -1.91
C ASP A 122 28.06 15.60 -2.61
N GLY A 123 28.12 15.88 -3.92
CA GLY A 123 29.36 15.94 -4.71
C GLY A 123 30.00 14.57 -4.99
N ARG A 124 29.29 13.47 -4.74
CA ARG A 124 29.78 12.11 -4.96
C ARG A 124 29.41 11.60 -6.36
N LYS A 125 30.21 10.69 -6.90
CA LYS A 125 30.01 10.11 -8.24
C LYS A 125 29.25 8.78 -8.24
N PHE A 126 28.95 8.25 -7.07
CA PHE A 126 28.27 6.97 -6.89
C PHE A 126 27.32 7.02 -5.69
N ALA A 127 26.22 6.29 -5.78
CA ALA A 127 25.27 6.12 -4.71
C ALA A 127 25.73 5.05 -3.72
N THR A 128 25.56 5.30 -2.44
CA THR A 128 25.93 4.39 -1.35
C THR A 128 24.69 3.70 -0.78
N GLN A 129 24.91 2.71 0.10
CA GLN A 129 23.85 2.06 0.88
C GLN A 129 22.97 3.08 1.62
N ALA A 130 23.59 4.06 2.28
CA ALA A 130 22.88 5.11 3.02
C ALA A 130 22.01 6.00 2.13
N ASP A 131 22.44 6.25 0.89
CA ASP A 131 21.62 7.02 -0.07
C ASP A 131 20.36 6.25 -0.47
N LEU A 132 20.47 4.95 -0.69
CA LEU A 132 19.34 4.09 -1.01
C LEU A 132 18.37 3.97 0.18
N GLU A 133 18.88 3.76 1.39
CA GLU A 133 18.07 3.69 2.60
C GLU A 133 17.29 4.99 2.84
N GLU A 134 17.93 6.15 2.73
CA GLU A 134 17.25 7.44 2.85
C GLU A 134 16.26 7.70 1.70
N SER A 135 16.56 7.20 0.49
CA SER A 135 15.67 7.35 -0.65
C SER A 135 14.40 6.53 -0.50
N ILE A 136 14.45 5.38 0.18
CA ILE A 136 13.23 4.65 0.57
C ILE A 136 12.35 5.53 1.45
N GLU A 137 12.94 6.19 2.44
CA GLU A 137 12.19 7.08 3.33
C GLU A 137 11.57 8.26 2.57
N VAL A 138 12.31 8.82 1.61
CA VAL A 138 11.81 9.91 0.75
C VAL A 138 10.63 9.46 -0.10
N VAL A 139 10.69 8.27 -0.66
CA VAL A 139 9.62 7.74 -1.54
C VAL A 139 8.39 7.34 -0.72
N ILE A 140 8.57 6.72 0.45
CA ILE A 140 7.47 6.24 1.30
C ILE A 140 6.88 7.38 2.14
N ALA A 141 7.70 8.13 2.84
CA ALA A 141 7.28 9.14 3.82
C ALA A 141 7.44 10.59 3.35
N GLY A 142 8.00 10.81 2.16
CA GLY A 142 8.27 12.13 1.60
C GLY A 142 9.56 12.77 2.11
N TYR A 143 9.90 13.93 1.55
CA TYR A 143 11.09 14.68 1.92
C TYR A 143 11.05 15.20 3.35
N GLN A 144 12.23 15.37 3.96
CA GLN A 144 12.33 16.03 5.25
C GLN A 144 11.83 17.48 5.16
N LYS A 145 10.96 17.88 6.08
CA LYS A 145 10.51 19.27 6.20
C LYS A 145 11.58 20.10 6.87
N LYS A 146 12.32 20.92 6.10
CA LYS A 146 13.34 21.82 6.64
C LYS A 146 12.75 22.97 7.51
N ASN A 147 11.48 23.30 7.30
CA ASN A 147 10.82 24.44 7.94
C ASN A 147 9.87 24.05 9.10
N ALA A 148 9.79 22.77 9.44
CA ALA A 148 9.00 22.34 10.59
C ALA A 148 9.84 22.47 11.86
N ILE A 149 9.66 23.57 12.55
CA ILE A 149 10.30 23.82 13.87
C ILE A 149 9.34 23.27 14.92
N LEU A 150 9.59 22.01 15.34
CA LEU A 150 8.91 21.45 16.50
C LEU A 150 9.48 22.10 17.76
N THR A 151 8.60 22.47 18.67
CA THR A 151 9.01 22.88 20.02
C THR A 151 9.63 21.69 20.76
N ASP A 152 10.44 21.93 21.77
CA ASP A 152 11.06 20.86 22.55
C ASP A 152 10.02 19.99 23.26
N LYS A 153 8.86 20.55 23.60
CA LYS A 153 7.72 19.81 24.13
C LYS A 153 7.16 18.85 23.08
N GLU A 154 6.91 19.32 21.87
CA GLU A 154 6.42 18.49 20.76
C GLU A 154 7.40 17.39 20.37
N LYS A 155 8.70 17.70 20.28
CA LYS A 155 9.75 16.70 20.03
C LYS A 155 9.72 15.56 21.08
N ARG A 156 9.53 15.92 22.35
CA ARG A 156 9.42 14.92 23.42
C ARG A 156 8.16 14.09 23.27
N ILE A 157 7.02 14.68 22.98
CA ILE A 157 5.76 13.95 22.77
C ILE A 157 5.91 12.98 21.60
N VAL A 158 6.39 13.45 20.45
CA VAL A 158 6.62 12.59 19.27
C VAL A 158 7.61 11.45 19.59
N ALA A 159 8.70 11.75 20.32
CA ALA A 159 9.67 10.73 20.69
C ALA A 159 9.07 9.64 21.56
N TYR A 160 8.25 9.99 22.56
CA TYR A 160 7.56 9.01 23.40
C TYR A 160 6.52 8.22 22.61
N HIS A 161 5.82 8.87 21.68
CA HIS A 161 4.86 8.25 20.78
C HIS A 161 5.53 7.16 19.94
N GLU A 162 6.60 7.49 19.22
CA GLU A 162 7.33 6.56 18.36
C GLU A 162 7.99 5.42 19.13
N ILE A 163 8.56 5.73 20.31
CA ILE A 163 9.12 4.72 21.20
C ILE A 163 8.00 3.81 21.75
N GLY A 164 6.81 4.35 21.97
CA GLY A 164 5.64 3.57 22.35
C GLY A 164 5.29 2.48 21.34
N HIS A 165 5.23 2.82 20.07
CA HIS A 165 5.05 1.85 18.99
C HIS A 165 6.16 0.80 18.99
N ALA A 166 7.41 1.25 19.02
CA ALA A 166 8.57 0.37 18.98
C ALA A 166 8.64 -0.59 20.18
N LEU A 167 8.31 -0.11 21.38
CA LEU A 167 8.35 -0.92 22.60
C LEU A 167 7.27 -1.99 22.57
N VAL A 168 6.05 -1.63 22.17
CA VAL A 168 4.94 -2.59 22.03
C VAL A 168 5.28 -3.62 20.97
N ALA A 169 5.75 -3.20 19.78
CA ALA A 169 6.20 -4.10 18.73
C ALA A 169 7.27 -5.08 19.19
N ALA A 170 8.29 -4.61 19.89
CA ALA A 170 9.40 -5.43 20.38
C ALA A 170 8.99 -6.43 21.47
N LYS A 171 7.84 -6.21 22.12
CA LYS A 171 7.30 -7.12 23.14
C LYS A 171 6.28 -8.12 22.60
N GLN A 172 5.82 -7.95 21.38
CA GLN A 172 4.92 -8.91 20.72
C GLN A 172 5.72 -10.08 20.15
N THR A 173 5.13 -11.27 20.19
CA THR A 173 5.75 -12.49 19.67
C THR A 173 5.68 -12.60 18.16
N ASN A 174 4.64 -12.02 17.55
CA ASN A 174 4.37 -12.09 16.10
C ASN A 174 4.35 -10.69 15.49
N SER A 175 5.40 -9.91 15.75
CA SER A 175 5.55 -8.56 15.21
C SER A 175 6.85 -8.46 14.42
N ALA A 176 6.79 -7.76 13.28
CA ALA A 176 7.97 -7.48 12.50
C ALA A 176 8.99 -6.66 13.33
N PRO A 177 10.29 -6.95 13.21
CA PRO A 177 11.31 -6.23 13.98
C PRO A 177 11.35 -4.75 13.63
N VAL A 178 11.56 -3.92 14.65
CA VAL A 178 11.74 -2.48 14.49
C VAL A 178 13.13 -2.21 13.93
N GLN A 179 13.19 -1.63 12.74
CA GLN A 179 14.46 -1.27 12.09
C GLN A 179 14.89 0.16 12.35
N LYS A 180 13.94 1.09 12.41
CA LYS A 180 14.25 2.51 12.56
C LYS A 180 13.14 3.24 13.29
N ILE A 181 13.53 4.18 14.14
CA ILE A 181 12.64 5.14 14.77
C ILE A 181 13.17 6.53 14.41
N THR A 182 12.29 7.43 14.04
CA THR A 182 12.67 8.83 13.72
C THR A 182 11.61 9.80 14.18
N ILE A 183 12.05 10.99 14.59
CA ILE A 183 11.20 12.14 14.94
C ILE A 183 11.39 13.29 13.93
N VAL A 184 11.92 12.97 12.75
CA VAL A 184 12.14 13.97 11.70
C VAL A 184 10.85 14.15 10.90
N PRO A 185 10.27 15.37 10.89
CA PRO A 185 9.04 15.65 10.16
C PRO A 185 9.21 15.45 8.65
N ARG A 186 8.21 14.81 8.03
CA ARG A 186 8.19 14.53 6.58
C ARG A 186 7.07 15.30 5.87
N THR A 187 7.19 15.43 4.56
CA THR A 187 6.20 16.17 3.73
C THR A 187 4.85 15.45 3.64
N SER A 188 4.78 14.16 3.92
CA SER A 188 3.51 13.41 4.05
C SER A 188 2.63 13.85 5.23
N GLY A 189 3.18 14.67 6.14
CA GLY A 189 2.50 15.13 7.34
C GLY A 189 2.91 14.40 8.62
N ALA A 190 3.63 13.29 8.51
CA ALA A 190 4.18 12.58 9.67
C ALA A 190 5.22 13.45 10.40
N LEU A 191 5.10 13.51 11.73
CA LEU A 191 6.06 14.22 12.61
C LEU A 191 7.20 13.30 13.03
N GLY A 192 6.97 12.00 13.00
CA GLY A 192 7.90 10.90 13.22
C GLY A 192 7.35 9.64 12.56
N TYR A 193 8.08 8.54 12.61
CA TYR A 193 7.57 7.21 12.30
C TYR A 193 8.49 6.12 12.85
N THR A 194 7.88 4.98 13.11
CA THR A 194 8.54 3.73 13.48
C THR A 194 8.46 2.76 12.30
N MET A 195 9.62 2.40 11.74
CA MET A 195 9.70 1.46 10.62
C MET A 195 9.89 0.04 11.14
N GLN A 196 8.96 -0.82 10.78
CA GLN A 196 9.06 -2.26 10.96
C GLN A 196 9.28 -2.93 9.60
N VAL A 197 10.13 -3.93 9.54
CA VAL A 197 10.43 -4.66 8.30
C VAL A 197 10.33 -6.15 8.58
N GLU A 198 9.49 -6.82 7.81
CA GLU A 198 9.36 -8.28 7.88
C GLU A 198 10.64 -8.94 7.37
N GLU A 199 11.18 -9.89 8.14
CA GLU A 199 12.44 -10.55 7.82
C GLU A 199 12.30 -11.59 6.70
N GLU A 200 11.17 -12.26 6.58
CA GLU A 200 10.96 -13.32 5.62
C GLU A 200 9.55 -13.31 5.01
N GLY A 201 9.51 -13.31 3.68
CA GLY A 201 8.38 -13.73 2.86
C GLY A 201 7.18 -12.78 2.79
N ASN A 202 6.38 -12.96 1.76
CA ASN A 202 5.04 -12.38 1.68
C ASN A 202 4.10 -13.21 2.56
N HIS A 203 3.74 -12.71 3.72
CA HIS A 203 2.66 -13.28 4.51
C HIS A 203 1.32 -12.96 3.85
N TYR A 204 0.75 -13.94 3.15
CA TYR A 204 -0.57 -13.81 2.52
C TYR A 204 -1.73 -13.96 3.51
N LEU A 205 -1.49 -14.60 4.65
CA LEU A 205 -2.48 -14.87 5.66
C LEU A 205 -2.04 -14.27 6.99
N MET A 206 -2.94 -13.56 7.64
CA MET A 206 -2.75 -13.04 9.00
C MET A 206 -3.67 -13.79 9.95
N SER A 207 -3.12 -14.31 11.02
CA SER A 207 -3.89 -14.90 12.11
C SER A 207 -4.61 -13.81 12.94
N LYS A 208 -5.60 -14.23 13.72
CA LYS A 208 -6.28 -13.33 14.67
C LYS A 208 -5.28 -12.68 15.64
N GLU A 209 -4.36 -13.46 16.16
CA GLU A 209 -3.34 -12.99 17.11
C GLU A 209 -2.40 -11.95 16.47
N GLU A 210 -1.97 -12.16 15.23
CA GLU A 210 -1.16 -11.18 14.50
C GLU A 210 -1.89 -9.86 14.26
N MET A 211 -3.20 -9.92 13.94
CA MET A 211 -4.01 -8.73 13.80
C MET A 211 -4.21 -7.98 15.14
N GLU A 212 -4.44 -8.70 16.22
CA GLU A 212 -4.53 -8.13 17.58
C GLU A 212 -3.20 -7.48 17.98
N ASN A 213 -2.07 -8.14 17.72
CA ASN A 213 -0.74 -7.60 17.97
C ASN A 213 -0.47 -6.32 17.14
N LYS A 214 -0.92 -6.29 15.89
CA LYS A 214 -0.80 -5.11 15.04
C LYS A 214 -1.64 -3.95 15.55
N ILE A 215 -2.85 -4.21 16.03
CA ILE A 215 -3.70 -3.19 16.68
C ILE A 215 -3.03 -2.68 17.95
N ALA A 216 -2.50 -3.57 18.78
CA ALA A 216 -1.78 -3.18 20.00
C ALA A 216 -0.56 -2.30 19.68
N THR A 217 0.21 -2.64 18.64
CA THR A 217 1.33 -1.82 18.17
C THR A 217 0.87 -0.43 17.72
N LEU A 218 -0.20 -0.35 16.91
CA LEU A 218 -0.76 0.94 16.45
C LEU A 218 -1.26 1.82 17.59
N THR A 219 -1.81 1.24 18.65
CA THR A 219 -2.29 1.99 19.82
C THR A 219 -1.17 2.36 20.82
N GLY A 220 0.02 1.76 20.67
CA GLY A 220 1.16 1.92 21.58
C GLY A 220 1.66 3.36 21.69
N GLY A 221 1.68 4.12 20.59
CA GLY A 221 2.10 5.53 20.59
C GLY A 221 1.20 6.39 21.47
N ARG A 222 -0.12 6.30 21.29
CA ARG A 222 -1.09 7.02 22.12
C ARG A 222 -1.01 6.64 23.59
N ALA A 223 -0.89 5.34 23.87
CA ALA A 223 -0.76 4.86 25.26
C ALA A 223 0.50 5.44 25.93
N ALA A 224 1.62 5.53 25.21
CA ALA A 224 2.84 6.15 25.72
C ALA A 224 2.66 7.65 26.03
N GLU A 225 1.94 8.40 25.17
CA GLU A 225 1.61 9.81 25.47
C GLU A 225 0.80 9.93 26.77
N GLU A 226 -0.24 9.11 26.93
CA GLU A 226 -1.11 9.14 28.11
C GLU A 226 -0.35 8.82 29.39
N ILE A 227 0.51 7.80 29.37
CA ILE A 227 1.33 7.40 30.53
C ILE A 227 2.37 8.48 30.88
N ALA A 228 3.05 9.04 29.88
CA ALA A 228 4.17 9.94 30.10
C ALA A 228 3.75 11.39 30.40
N PHE A 229 2.63 11.84 29.85
CA PHE A 229 2.21 13.24 29.89
C PHE A 229 0.83 13.47 30.51
N GLY A 230 0.07 12.39 30.81
CA GLY A 230 -1.30 12.48 31.31
C GLY A 230 -2.29 13.10 30.31
N SER A 231 -1.90 13.19 29.04
CA SER A 231 -2.70 13.79 27.97
C SER A 231 -2.40 13.10 26.64
N VAL A 232 -3.33 13.23 25.70
CA VAL A 232 -3.22 12.67 24.35
C VAL A 232 -3.25 13.78 23.32
N THR A 233 -2.59 13.57 22.18
CA THR A 233 -2.54 14.52 21.09
C THR A 233 -3.24 14.02 19.83
N THR A 234 -3.40 14.89 18.85
CA THR A 234 -3.95 14.56 17.53
C THR A 234 -2.97 13.72 16.68
N GLY A 235 -1.74 13.53 17.13
CA GLY A 235 -0.70 12.79 16.42
C GLY A 235 -1.09 11.33 16.12
N ALA A 236 -1.86 10.71 16.99
CA ALA A 236 -2.33 9.34 16.87
C ALA A 236 -3.50 9.12 15.89
N SER A 237 -3.95 10.15 15.15
CA SER A 237 -5.15 10.04 14.31
C SER A 237 -5.07 8.95 13.25
N ASN A 238 -3.94 8.84 12.56
CA ASN A 238 -3.72 7.81 11.54
C ASN A 238 -3.65 6.40 12.13
N ASP A 239 -3.03 6.25 13.29
CA ASP A 239 -2.90 4.95 13.98
C ASP A 239 -4.26 4.45 14.45
N ILE A 240 -5.09 5.36 14.98
CA ILE A 240 -6.47 5.06 15.39
C ILE A 240 -7.30 4.66 14.17
N GLU A 241 -7.16 5.34 13.04
CA GLU A 241 -7.85 4.99 11.81
C GLU A 241 -7.47 3.58 11.33
N GLN A 242 -6.16 3.29 11.27
CA GLN A 242 -5.66 1.99 10.86
C GLN A 242 -6.08 0.88 11.83
N ALA A 243 -5.97 1.10 13.14
CA ALA A 243 -6.42 0.16 14.16
C ALA A 243 -7.92 -0.13 14.04
N THR A 244 -8.73 0.91 13.83
CA THR A 244 -10.18 0.79 13.62
C THR A 244 -10.51 0.00 12.36
N LYS A 245 -9.79 0.24 11.25
CA LYS A 245 -9.98 -0.49 9.99
C LYS A 245 -9.66 -1.98 10.16
N LEU A 246 -8.58 -2.31 10.87
CA LEU A 246 -8.22 -3.69 11.18
C LEU A 246 -9.27 -4.36 12.07
N ALA A 247 -9.64 -3.73 13.19
CA ALA A 247 -10.65 -4.26 14.11
C ALA A 247 -12.01 -4.46 13.43
N LYS A 248 -12.42 -3.50 12.59
CA LYS A 248 -13.62 -3.62 11.79
C LYS A 248 -13.54 -4.81 10.84
N GLY A 249 -12.44 -4.97 10.10
CA GLY A 249 -12.21 -6.10 9.20
C GLY A 249 -12.25 -7.46 9.91
N MET A 250 -11.70 -7.55 11.13
CA MET A 250 -11.76 -8.78 11.94
C MET A 250 -13.19 -9.21 12.23
N ILE A 251 -14.08 -8.25 12.49
CA ILE A 251 -15.49 -8.51 12.80
C ILE A 251 -16.30 -8.75 11.54
N THR A 252 -16.21 -7.83 10.56
CA THR A 252 -17.17 -7.77 9.44
C THR A 252 -16.81 -8.66 8.27
N ARG A 253 -15.52 -9.06 8.14
CA ARG A 253 -15.01 -9.74 6.93
C ARG A 253 -14.38 -11.10 7.22
N TYR A 254 -13.67 -11.22 8.35
CA TYR A 254 -12.83 -12.40 8.58
C TYR A 254 -13.40 -13.40 9.58
N GLY A 255 -14.61 -13.12 10.13
CA GLY A 255 -15.26 -14.04 11.09
C GLY A 255 -14.44 -14.26 12.36
N MET A 256 -13.66 -13.27 12.82
CA MET A 256 -12.78 -13.38 13.98
C MET A 256 -13.46 -12.94 15.30
N SER A 257 -14.72 -12.54 15.24
CA SER A 257 -15.53 -12.23 16.43
C SER A 257 -16.07 -13.50 17.08
N LYS A 258 -16.14 -13.52 18.41
CA LYS A 258 -16.81 -14.61 19.14
C LYS A 258 -18.33 -14.50 19.09
N ASP A 259 -18.87 -13.28 18.90
CA ASP A 259 -20.30 -13.01 18.93
C ASP A 259 -20.98 -13.22 17.58
N PHE A 260 -20.23 -13.01 16.48
CA PHE A 260 -20.77 -13.07 15.12
C PHE A 260 -20.20 -14.23 14.30
N ASP A 261 -19.09 -14.80 14.76
CA ASP A 261 -18.39 -15.95 14.14
C ASP A 261 -18.32 -15.83 12.59
N MET A 262 -18.80 -16.81 11.84
CA MET A 262 -18.70 -16.88 10.37
C MET A 262 -19.78 -16.09 9.64
N VAL A 263 -20.15 -14.91 10.13
CA VAL A 263 -21.10 -14.01 9.45
C VAL A 263 -20.35 -12.88 8.73
N ALA A 264 -20.45 -12.82 7.40
CA ALA A 264 -19.90 -11.73 6.61
C ALA A 264 -20.87 -10.54 6.62
N MET A 265 -20.47 -9.41 7.20
CA MET A 265 -21.29 -8.18 7.27
C MET A 265 -20.93 -7.17 6.18
N GLU A 266 -19.79 -7.35 5.52
CA GLU A 266 -19.34 -6.50 4.42
C GLU A 266 -18.83 -7.34 3.25
N THR A 267 -19.15 -6.91 2.02
CA THR A 267 -18.56 -7.44 0.79
C THR A 267 -17.69 -6.38 0.14
N VAL A 268 -16.54 -6.80 -0.39
CA VAL A 268 -15.67 -5.90 -1.16
C VAL A 268 -16.06 -5.98 -2.62
N THR A 269 -16.57 -4.89 -3.14
CA THR A 269 -17.03 -4.81 -4.55
C THR A 269 -15.85 -4.76 -5.53
N ASN A 270 -14.65 -4.40 -5.05
CA ASN A 270 -13.48 -4.22 -5.89
C ASN A 270 -12.22 -4.79 -5.23
N GLN A 271 -11.86 -6.00 -5.63
CA GLN A 271 -10.77 -6.77 -5.04
C GLN A 271 -9.37 -6.22 -5.42
N TYR A 272 -9.27 -5.48 -6.54
CA TYR A 272 -7.99 -5.05 -7.12
C TYR A 272 -7.53 -3.65 -6.70
N LEU A 273 -8.43 -2.81 -6.17
CA LEU A 273 -8.13 -1.41 -5.81
C LEU A 273 -8.34 -1.09 -4.32
N GLY A 274 -8.37 -2.09 -3.46
CA GLY A 274 -8.69 -1.86 -2.04
C GLY A 274 -10.13 -1.38 -1.85
N GLY A 275 -11.03 -1.90 -2.67
CA GLY A 275 -12.37 -1.43 -2.94
C GLY A 275 -13.20 -1.06 -1.72
N ASP A 276 -14.15 -0.17 -1.96
CA ASP A 276 -15.14 0.23 -0.96
C ASP A 276 -15.90 -0.99 -0.43
N ALA A 277 -15.84 -1.18 0.87
CA ALA A 277 -16.61 -2.21 1.55
C ALA A 277 -18.06 -1.76 1.61
N SER A 278 -18.95 -2.50 0.93
CA SER A 278 -20.38 -2.27 1.01
C SER A 278 -21.00 -3.15 2.09
N PRO A 279 -21.87 -2.61 2.96
CA PRO A 279 -22.55 -3.43 3.96
C PRO A 279 -23.44 -4.47 3.27
N VAL A 280 -23.42 -5.69 3.79
CA VAL A 280 -24.35 -6.74 3.33
C VAL A 280 -25.70 -6.47 3.98
N SER A 281 -26.74 -6.28 3.15
CA SER A 281 -28.11 -6.14 3.65
C SER A 281 -28.70 -7.53 3.88
N TYR A 282 -28.87 -7.89 5.14
CA TYR A 282 -29.63 -9.06 5.53
C TYR A 282 -31.06 -8.62 5.89
N THR A 283 -32.05 -9.08 5.13
CA THR A 283 -33.45 -8.82 5.44
C THR A 283 -33.95 -9.61 6.67
N HIS A 284 -33.29 -10.70 7.03
CA HIS A 284 -33.54 -11.45 8.26
C HIS A 284 -32.23 -12.11 8.73
N LEU A 285 -31.64 -11.61 9.80
CA LEU A 285 -30.64 -12.33 10.58
C LEU A 285 -31.36 -13.16 11.64
N THR A 286 -31.72 -14.39 11.34
CA THR A 286 -31.92 -15.39 12.37
C THR A 286 -30.56 -15.90 12.74
N LEU A 287 -30.01 -15.48 13.89
CA LEU A 287 -28.86 -16.13 14.49
C LEU A 287 -29.20 -17.62 14.63
N PRO A 288 -28.36 -18.54 14.11
CA PRO A 288 -28.57 -19.95 14.39
C PRO A 288 -28.45 -20.11 15.91
N THR A 289 -29.55 -20.44 16.56
CA THR A 289 -29.55 -20.94 17.92
C THR A 289 -28.86 -22.28 17.85
N ILE A 290 -27.56 -22.30 18.07
CA ILE A 290 -26.82 -23.55 18.29
C ILE A 290 -27.15 -23.97 19.70
N CYS A 291 -28.07 -24.95 19.82
CA CYS A 291 -28.26 -25.72 21.02
C CYS A 291 -27.06 -26.64 21.26
#